data_92ccbd4a1f1f78d50573ae917aa3214f
#
_entry.id   92ccbd4a1f1f78d50573ae917aa3214f
#
_cell.length_a   1.000
_cell.length_b   1.000
_cell.length_c   1.000
_cell.angle_alpha   90.00
_cell.angle_beta   90.00
_cell.angle_gamma   90.00
#
_symmetry.space_group_name_H-M   'P 1'
#
loop_
_entity.id
_entity.type
_entity.pdbx_description
1 polymer ?
#
loop_
_entity_poly.entity_id
_entity_poly.type
_entity_poly.pdbx_seq_one_letter_code
_entity_poly.pdbx_strand_id
1 'polypeptide(L)'
;MKRGEMLDKMILLATNAHHGQFDRGGNPYILHPLAVMQILQTVDEELQCIAIGHDVIEDSAITFQDLRDLGFTDRIIDAISALTKQNGQTYEEYKDKVFSNRDAMLVKMADLQHNSDIRRLKGVREKDIARMVKYQVFYMEIREKLVEK
;
A
#
# COMPACT_ATOMS: atom_id res chain seq x y z
N MET A 1 5.95 -17.75 15.48
CA MET A 1 6.40 -17.74 14.08
C MET A 1 7.87 -17.35 14.01
N LYS A 2 8.64 -18.01 13.17
CA LYS A 2 10.03 -17.65 12.94
C LYS A 2 10.12 -16.27 12.28
N ARG A 3 11.22 -15.58 12.53
CA ARG A 3 11.51 -14.33 11.82
C ARG A 3 11.55 -14.60 10.31
N GLY A 4 10.85 -13.76 9.56
CA GLY A 4 10.72 -13.89 8.10
C GLY A 4 9.54 -14.75 7.64
N GLU A 5 8.98 -15.56 8.51
CA GLU A 5 7.88 -16.47 8.15
C GLU A 5 6.60 -15.71 7.80
N MET A 6 6.31 -14.64 8.53
CA MET A 6 5.15 -13.81 8.29
C MET A 6 5.26 -13.06 6.95
N LEU A 7 6.45 -12.53 6.67
CA LEU A 7 6.72 -11.87 5.38
C LEU A 7 6.62 -12.87 4.22
N ASP A 8 7.16 -14.06 4.39
CA ASP A 8 7.06 -15.12 3.37
C ASP A 8 5.60 -15.44 3.05
N LYS A 9 4.77 -15.60 4.08
CA LYS A 9 3.32 -15.81 3.91
C LYS A 9 2.65 -14.67 3.17
N MET A 10 2.99 -13.41 3.52
CA MET A 10 2.37 -12.25 2.88
C MET A 10 2.77 -12.13 1.41
N ILE A 11 4.04 -12.42 1.09
CA ILE A 11 4.50 -12.39 -0.31
C ILE A 11 3.74 -13.43 -1.13
N LEU A 12 3.57 -14.64 -0.62
CA LEU A 12 2.82 -15.69 -1.31
C LEU A 12 1.36 -15.28 -1.50
N LEU A 13 0.73 -14.77 -0.43
CA LEU A 13 -0.66 -14.31 -0.46
C LEU A 13 -0.85 -13.22 -1.51
N ALA A 14 -0.01 -12.19 -1.49
CA ALA A 14 -0.10 -11.06 -2.41
C ALA A 14 0.17 -11.48 -3.85
N THR A 15 1.14 -12.37 -4.07
CA THR A 15 1.45 -12.90 -5.40
C THR A 15 0.23 -13.62 -5.99
N ASN A 16 -0.43 -14.44 -5.20
CA ASN A 16 -1.64 -15.14 -5.63
C ASN A 16 -2.81 -14.18 -5.85
N ALA A 17 -2.98 -13.20 -4.95
CA ALA A 17 -4.05 -12.22 -5.04
C ALA A 17 -3.96 -11.35 -6.29
N HIS A 18 -2.75 -10.94 -6.64
CA HIS A 18 -2.50 -10.05 -7.79
C HIS A 18 -2.18 -10.80 -9.08
N HIS A 19 -2.20 -12.13 -9.06
CA HIS A 19 -1.93 -12.93 -10.25
C HIS A 19 -2.92 -12.56 -11.36
N GLY A 20 -2.40 -12.27 -12.54
CA GLY A 20 -3.24 -11.88 -13.69
C GLY A 20 -3.64 -10.42 -13.71
N GLN A 21 -3.21 -9.61 -12.72
CA GLN A 21 -3.44 -8.17 -12.70
C GLN A 21 -2.22 -7.44 -13.28
N PHE A 22 -2.46 -6.35 -14.00
CA PHE A 22 -1.43 -5.54 -14.64
C PHE A 22 -1.66 -4.07 -14.33
N ASP A 23 -0.57 -3.32 -14.24
CA ASP A 23 -0.65 -1.87 -14.02
C ASP A 23 -0.90 -1.12 -15.34
N ARG A 24 -0.98 0.22 -15.27
CA ARG A 24 -1.22 1.07 -16.45
C ARG A 24 -0.12 0.98 -17.48
N GLY A 25 1.10 0.65 -17.08
CA GLY A 25 2.24 0.43 -17.94
C GLY A 25 2.30 -0.96 -18.57
N GLY A 26 1.39 -1.86 -18.19
CA GLY A 26 1.34 -3.24 -18.69
C GLY A 26 2.26 -4.19 -17.95
N ASN A 27 2.78 -3.81 -16.77
CA ASN A 27 3.63 -4.66 -15.94
C ASN A 27 2.80 -5.48 -14.96
N PRO A 28 3.26 -6.69 -14.56
CA PRO A 28 2.55 -7.45 -13.52
C PRO A 28 2.37 -6.60 -12.26
N TYR A 29 1.14 -6.57 -11.74
CA TYR A 29 0.80 -5.69 -10.62
C TYR A 29 1.63 -5.97 -9.36
N ILE A 30 2.01 -7.22 -9.12
CA ILE A 30 2.81 -7.60 -7.94
C ILE A 30 4.10 -6.79 -7.82
N LEU A 31 4.64 -6.28 -8.92
CA LEU A 31 5.87 -5.48 -8.89
C LEU A 31 5.69 -4.19 -8.09
N HIS A 32 4.45 -3.66 -8.03
CA HIS A 32 4.16 -2.44 -7.28
C HIS A 32 4.29 -2.65 -5.75
N PRO A 33 3.57 -3.58 -5.10
CA PRO A 33 3.78 -3.79 -3.67
C PRO A 33 5.21 -4.22 -3.31
N LEU A 34 5.89 -4.95 -4.17
CA LEU A 34 7.31 -5.27 -3.95
C LEU A 34 8.18 -4.01 -3.98
N ALA A 35 7.93 -3.10 -4.91
CA ALA A 35 8.63 -1.81 -4.98
C ALA A 35 8.34 -0.95 -3.75
N VAL A 36 7.10 -0.91 -3.28
CA VAL A 36 6.71 -0.17 -2.07
C VAL A 36 7.50 -0.66 -0.87
N MET A 37 7.60 -1.98 -0.70
CA MET A 37 8.42 -2.56 0.37
C MET A 37 9.88 -2.11 0.26
N GLN A 38 10.45 -2.14 -0.94
CA GLN A 38 11.86 -1.76 -1.16
C GLN A 38 12.11 -0.28 -0.91
N ILE A 39 11.19 0.59 -1.29
CA ILE A 39 11.29 2.03 -1.05
C ILE A 39 11.39 2.33 0.45
N LEU A 40 10.69 1.57 1.28
CA LEU A 40 10.72 1.74 2.75
C LEU A 40 12.09 1.46 3.36
N GLN A 41 12.89 0.58 2.75
CA GLN A 41 14.22 0.21 3.25
C GLN A 41 14.22 -0.12 4.74
N THR A 42 13.21 -0.86 5.18
CA THR A 42 13.04 -1.23 6.59
C THR A 42 13.39 -2.69 6.83
N VAL A 43 13.83 -3.00 8.04
CA VAL A 43 14.02 -4.38 8.52
C VAL A 43 12.86 -4.83 9.44
N ASP A 44 11.88 -3.96 9.65
CA ASP A 44 10.68 -4.26 10.45
C ASP A 44 9.76 -5.15 9.63
N GLU A 45 9.70 -6.43 10.00
CA GLU A 45 8.95 -7.45 9.25
C GLU A 45 7.46 -7.11 9.15
N GLU A 46 6.85 -6.58 10.19
CA GLU A 46 5.44 -6.21 10.15
C GLU A 46 5.18 -5.07 9.16
N LEU A 47 6.07 -4.08 9.14
CA LEU A 47 5.97 -2.98 8.18
C LEU A 47 6.17 -3.46 6.74
N GLN A 48 7.09 -4.39 6.53
CA GLN A 48 7.27 -5.04 5.22
C GLN A 48 5.99 -5.78 4.79
N CYS A 49 5.36 -6.49 5.70
CA CYS A 49 4.08 -7.18 5.43
C CYS A 49 2.97 -6.19 5.06
N ILE A 50 2.91 -5.05 5.73
CA ILE A 50 1.92 -4.00 5.41
C ILE A 50 2.14 -3.49 3.99
N ALA A 51 3.39 -3.24 3.61
CA ALA A 51 3.74 -2.78 2.27
C ALA A 51 3.32 -3.79 1.19
N ILE A 52 3.67 -5.05 1.38
CA ILE A 52 3.34 -6.13 0.42
C ILE A 52 1.83 -6.35 0.33
N GLY A 53 1.13 -6.27 1.45
CA GLY A 53 -0.31 -6.59 1.54
C GLY A 53 -1.25 -5.39 1.38
N HIS A 54 -0.74 -4.18 1.17
CA HIS A 54 -1.57 -2.98 1.29
C HIS A 54 -2.75 -2.90 0.31
N ASP A 55 -2.69 -3.59 -0.82
CA ASP A 55 -3.75 -3.59 -1.85
C ASP A 55 -4.54 -4.90 -1.94
N VAL A 56 -4.20 -5.93 -1.14
CA VAL A 56 -4.83 -7.26 -1.31
C VAL A 56 -6.32 -7.24 -1.03
N ILE A 57 -6.79 -6.46 -0.07
CA ILE A 57 -8.21 -6.37 0.28
C ILE A 57 -9.01 -5.67 -0.82
N GLU A 58 -8.48 -4.56 -1.36
CA GLU A 58 -9.16 -3.81 -2.42
C GLU A 58 -9.23 -4.58 -3.74
N ASP A 59 -8.16 -5.30 -4.06
CA ASP A 59 -7.95 -5.82 -5.41
C ASP A 59 -8.21 -7.31 -5.56
N SER A 60 -8.69 -7.98 -4.50
CA SER A 60 -8.98 -9.42 -4.55
C SER A 60 -10.14 -9.79 -3.64
N ALA A 61 -10.45 -11.09 -3.58
CA ALA A 61 -11.51 -11.64 -2.71
C ALA A 61 -11.03 -11.89 -1.27
N ILE A 62 -9.78 -11.57 -0.94
CA ILE A 62 -9.23 -11.77 0.40
C ILE A 62 -9.89 -10.81 1.37
N THR A 63 -10.30 -11.34 2.54
CA THR A 63 -10.96 -10.57 3.60
C THR A 63 -10.01 -10.33 4.77
N PHE A 64 -10.37 -9.39 5.65
CA PHE A 64 -9.64 -9.19 6.91
C PHE A 64 -9.65 -10.44 7.79
N GLN A 65 -10.75 -11.22 7.76
CA GLN A 65 -10.83 -12.46 8.48
C GLN A 65 -9.81 -13.48 7.95
N ASP A 66 -9.62 -13.53 6.64
CA ASP A 66 -8.59 -14.38 6.04
C ASP A 66 -7.21 -14.03 6.56
N LEU A 67 -6.90 -12.74 6.71
CA LEU A 67 -5.64 -12.29 7.26
C LEU A 67 -5.47 -12.73 8.73
N ARG A 68 -6.53 -12.65 9.53
CA ARG A 68 -6.51 -13.12 10.92
C ARG A 68 -6.28 -14.62 10.99
N ASP A 69 -6.98 -15.38 10.16
CA ASP A 69 -6.87 -16.84 10.11
C ASP A 69 -5.47 -17.30 9.72
N LEU A 70 -4.77 -16.53 8.90
CA LEU A 70 -3.40 -16.80 8.49
C LEU A 70 -2.37 -16.41 9.55
N GLY A 71 -2.79 -15.75 10.64
CA GLY A 71 -1.93 -15.41 11.75
C GLY A 71 -1.26 -14.05 11.67
N PHE A 72 -1.70 -13.16 10.78
CA PHE A 72 -1.18 -11.81 10.74
C PHE A 72 -1.62 -11.03 11.97
N THR A 73 -0.75 -10.16 12.46
CA THR A 73 -0.96 -9.41 13.70
C THR A 73 -1.99 -8.31 13.53
N ASP A 74 -2.56 -7.85 14.65
CA ASP A 74 -3.46 -6.70 14.66
C ASP A 74 -2.79 -5.46 14.07
N ARG A 75 -1.51 -5.25 14.34
CA ARG A 75 -0.75 -4.13 13.76
C ARG A 75 -0.81 -4.14 12.23
N ILE A 76 -0.57 -5.31 11.63
CA ILE A 76 -0.63 -5.48 10.16
C ILE A 76 -2.04 -5.22 9.65
N ILE A 77 -3.03 -5.85 10.28
CA ILE A 77 -4.43 -5.77 9.84
C ILE A 77 -4.97 -4.34 9.98
N ASP A 78 -4.68 -3.67 11.09
CA ASP A 78 -5.12 -2.29 11.31
C ASP A 78 -4.54 -1.33 10.28
N ALA A 79 -3.27 -1.47 9.95
CA ALA A 79 -2.62 -0.63 8.95
C ALA A 79 -3.18 -0.89 7.54
N ILE A 80 -3.37 -2.16 7.17
CA ILE A 80 -3.98 -2.49 5.88
C ILE A 80 -5.41 -1.96 5.82
N SER A 81 -6.16 -2.04 6.92
CA SER A 81 -7.51 -1.48 7.00
C SER A 81 -7.51 0.03 6.75
N ALA A 82 -6.57 0.75 7.35
CA ALA A 82 -6.43 2.20 7.12
C ALA A 82 -6.10 2.53 5.66
N LEU A 83 -5.39 1.63 4.98
CA LEU A 83 -4.97 1.80 3.58
C LEU A 83 -6.02 1.31 2.57
N THR A 84 -7.09 0.68 3.04
CA THR A 84 -8.15 0.12 2.19
C THR A 84 -9.29 1.13 2.07
N LYS A 85 -9.50 1.68 0.88
CA LYS A 85 -10.62 2.60 0.64
C LYS A 85 -11.92 1.79 0.55
N GLN A 86 -12.92 2.20 1.32
CA GLN A 86 -14.22 1.53 1.36
C GLN A 86 -15.22 2.20 0.42
N ASN A 87 -16.22 1.42 -0.01
CA ASN A 87 -17.32 1.93 -0.82
C ASN A 87 -18.04 3.06 -0.09
N GLY A 88 -18.29 4.17 -0.79
CA GLY A 88 -18.97 5.32 -0.22
C GLY A 88 -18.08 6.23 0.63
N GLN A 89 -16.85 5.84 0.89
CA GLN A 89 -15.90 6.67 1.63
C GLN A 89 -15.38 7.80 0.74
N THR A 90 -15.38 9.03 1.26
CA THR A 90 -14.79 10.15 0.53
C THR A 90 -13.27 10.07 0.57
N TYR A 91 -12.60 10.79 -0.33
CA TYR A 91 -11.15 10.87 -0.33
C TYR A 91 -10.62 11.46 0.99
N GLU A 92 -11.28 12.49 1.52
CA GLU A 92 -10.89 13.10 2.80
C GLU A 92 -11.03 12.12 3.97
N GLU A 93 -12.10 11.34 4.00
CA GLU A 93 -12.30 10.30 5.01
C GLU A 93 -11.22 9.22 4.92
N TYR A 94 -10.85 8.82 3.71
CA TYR A 94 -9.76 7.89 3.49
C TYR A 94 -8.42 8.46 3.99
N LYS A 95 -8.11 9.72 3.66
CA LYS A 95 -6.90 10.40 4.13
C LYS A 95 -6.85 10.45 5.65
N ASP A 96 -7.97 10.77 6.30
CA ASP A 96 -8.05 10.84 7.77
C ASP A 96 -7.72 9.48 8.41
N LYS A 97 -8.20 8.39 7.82
CA LYS A 97 -7.84 7.04 8.28
C LYS A 97 -6.34 6.79 8.18
N VAL A 98 -5.73 7.14 7.05
CA VAL A 98 -4.29 6.99 6.86
C VAL A 98 -3.53 7.81 7.90
N PHE A 99 -3.93 9.06 8.13
CA PHE A 99 -3.29 9.93 9.12
C PHE A 99 -3.39 9.39 10.55
N SER A 100 -4.38 8.56 10.85
CA SER A 100 -4.58 8.00 12.18
C SER A 100 -3.66 6.81 12.50
N ASN A 101 -2.91 6.32 11.52
CA ASN A 101 -2.08 5.13 11.67
C ASN A 101 -0.67 5.40 11.09
N ARG A 102 0.33 5.38 11.97
CA ARG A 102 1.70 5.71 11.56
C ARG A 102 2.24 4.76 10.48
N ASP A 103 2.01 3.45 10.64
CA ASP A 103 2.46 2.46 9.66
C ASP A 103 1.80 2.70 8.30
N ALA A 104 0.50 3.00 8.31
CA ALA A 104 -0.23 3.33 7.09
C ALA A 104 0.34 4.58 6.41
N MET A 105 0.70 5.60 7.18
CA MET A 105 1.34 6.80 6.64
C MET A 105 2.66 6.47 5.95
N LEU A 106 3.51 5.68 6.59
CA LEU A 106 4.82 5.31 6.01
C LEU A 106 4.65 4.52 4.71
N VAL A 107 3.77 3.54 4.70
CA VAL A 107 3.51 2.74 3.51
C VAL A 107 2.87 3.59 2.42
N LYS A 108 1.92 4.47 2.77
CA LYS A 108 1.27 5.35 1.80
C LYS A 108 2.25 6.31 1.13
N MET A 109 3.23 6.83 1.87
CA MET A 109 4.28 7.66 1.27
C MET A 109 5.05 6.89 0.20
N ALA A 110 5.45 5.66 0.48
CA ALA A 110 6.15 4.81 -0.48
C ALA A 110 5.25 4.46 -1.68
N ASP A 111 3.97 4.19 -1.42
CA ASP A 111 2.97 3.92 -2.46
C ASP A 111 2.80 5.12 -3.39
N LEU A 112 2.63 6.31 -2.83
CA LEU A 112 2.50 7.54 -3.60
C LEU A 112 3.75 7.84 -4.41
N GLN A 113 4.93 7.59 -3.85
CA GLN A 113 6.21 7.78 -4.54
C GLN A 113 6.30 6.88 -5.77
N HIS A 114 6.00 5.60 -5.63
CA HIS A 114 6.06 4.65 -6.73
C HIS A 114 4.99 4.98 -7.80
N ASN A 115 3.79 5.33 -7.38
CA ASN A 115 2.70 5.71 -8.29
C ASN A 115 2.93 7.05 -8.98
N SER A 116 3.85 7.86 -8.50
CA SER A 116 4.25 9.14 -9.12
C SER A 116 5.43 9.00 -10.08
N ASP A 117 5.97 7.82 -10.25
CA ASP A 117 7.07 7.56 -11.18
C ASP A 117 6.53 7.48 -12.61
N ILE A 118 6.72 8.55 -13.37
CA ILE A 118 6.19 8.65 -14.75
C ILE A 118 6.80 7.60 -15.68
N ARG A 119 7.97 7.06 -15.35
CA ARG A 119 8.63 6.02 -16.16
C ARG A 119 7.83 4.72 -16.22
N ARG A 120 6.90 4.51 -15.29
CA ARG A 120 6.00 3.36 -15.26
C ARG A 120 4.88 3.44 -16.30
N LEU A 121 4.67 4.61 -16.90
CA LEU A 121 3.61 4.84 -17.87
C LEU A 121 4.17 4.69 -19.30
N LYS A 122 3.32 4.24 -20.21
CA LYS A 122 3.67 4.16 -21.64
C LYS A 122 3.62 5.50 -22.32
N GLY A 123 3.02 6.51 -21.70
CA GLY A 123 2.91 7.88 -22.15
C GLY A 123 2.18 8.69 -21.10
N VAL A 124 2.52 9.96 -20.95
CA VAL A 124 1.92 10.83 -19.93
C VAL A 124 0.83 11.67 -20.57
N ARG A 125 -0.37 11.62 -19.99
CA ARG A 125 -1.55 12.40 -20.41
C ARG A 125 -1.90 13.42 -19.34
N GLU A 126 -2.78 14.36 -19.66
CA GLU A 126 -3.23 15.38 -18.70
C GLU A 126 -3.82 14.77 -17.41
N LYS A 127 -4.60 13.69 -17.54
CA LYS A 127 -5.17 12.98 -16.38
C LYS A 127 -4.10 12.36 -15.49
N ASP A 128 -2.96 11.96 -16.06
CA ASP A 128 -1.84 11.44 -15.29
C ASP A 128 -1.17 12.56 -14.51
N ILE A 129 -1.01 13.73 -15.10
CA ILE A 129 -0.45 14.92 -14.45
C ILE A 129 -1.35 15.35 -13.27
N ALA A 130 -2.67 15.42 -13.49
CA ALA A 130 -3.63 15.76 -12.45
C ALA A 130 -3.56 14.78 -11.28
N ARG A 131 -3.43 13.48 -11.57
CA ARG A 131 -3.28 12.46 -10.53
C ARG A 131 -1.97 12.62 -9.76
N MET A 132 -0.88 12.94 -10.43
CA MET A 132 0.43 13.18 -9.80
C MET A 132 0.41 14.39 -8.87
N VAL A 133 -0.28 15.46 -9.25
CA VAL A 133 -0.48 16.62 -8.38
C VAL A 133 -1.21 16.19 -7.10
N LYS A 134 -2.27 15.41 -7.23
CA LYS A 134 -3.03 14.89 -6.11
C LYS A 134 -2.16 14.02 -5.19
N TYR A 135 -1.32 13.17 -5.75
CA TYR A 135 -0.41 12.31 -5.00
C TYR A 135 0.64 13.13 -4.26
N GLN A 136 1.19 14.14 -4.89
CA GLN A 136 2.20 14.99 -4.28
C GLN A 136 1.63 15.74 -3.08
N VAL A 137 0.41 16.26 -3.19
CA VAL A 137 -0.26 16.95 -2.08
C VAL A 137 -0.43 16.01 -0.88
N PHE A 138 -0.94 14.80 -1.11
CA PHE A 138 -1.11 13.81 -0.06
C PHE A 138 0.23 13.42 0.57
N TYR A 139 1.25 13.21 -0.25
CA TYR A 139 2.60 12.90 0.22
C TYR A 139 3.11 13.98 1.19
N MET A 140 2.96 15.24 0.82
CA MET A 140 3.42 16.36 1.65
C MET A 140 2.61 16.47 2.95
N GLU A 141 1.32 16.22 2.89
CA GLU A 141 0.46 16.21 4.09
C GLU A 141 0.90 15.12 5.07
N ILE A 142 1.19 13.92 4.57
CA ILE A 142 1.69 12.81 5.40
C ILE A 142 3.02 13.21 6.02
N ARG A 143 3.93 13.76 5.24
CA ARG A 143 5.26 14.19 5.70
C ARG A 143 5.16 15.17 6.86
N GLU A 144 4.26 16.15 6.75
CA GLU A 144 4.00 17.11 7.84
C GLU A 144 3.49 16.43 9.09
N LYS A 145 2.52 15.51 8.94
CA LYS A 145 1.96 14.75 10.07
C LYS A 145 3.02 13.94 10.80
N LEU A 146 3.96 13.35 10.06
CA LEU A 146 5.02 12.52 10.64
C LEU A 146 6.01 13.32 11.46
N VAL A 147 6.22 14.62 11.17
CA VAL A 147 7.13 15.49 11.94
C VAL A 147 6.43 16.25 13.05
N GLU A 148 5.09 16.25 13.10
CA GLU A 148 4.30 16.83 14.19
C GLU A 148 4.34 15.88 15.39
N LYS A 149 5.20 16.15 16.36
CA LYS A 149 5.20 15.37 17.61
C LYS A 149 5.59 16.19 18.81
#